data_bfd8e13f087cec3aaf1cdc12d2f348cb
#
_entry.id   bfd8e13f087cec3aaf1cdc12d2f348cb
#
_cell.length_a   1.000
_cell.length_b   1.000
_cell.length_c   1.000
_cell.angle_alpha   90.00
_cell.angle_beta   90.00
_cell.angle_gamma   90.00
#
_symmetry.space_group_name_H-M   'P 1'
#
loop_
_entity.id
_entity.type
_entity.pdbx_description
1 polymer ?
#
loop_
_entity_poly.entity_id
_entity_poly.type
_entity_poly.pdbx_seq_one_letter_code
_entity_poly.pdbx_strand_id
1 'polypeptide(L)'
;ELLHQMARGEGFGLIFGLGVRRMKEIFAREYGGDPAFLQDIGMEAKGMEYSEYVTKESLAVQGGYGLTLKGPQHDEAWLIFMDMVNNQIPTFADKAEALHYFPMWRTWFGLNGLCKIIWNDVEPEENALSPEPAKVPEHVDHYTHFFAGVTGREVTKQDLLDMSEKVYNFQRVFNLRMGFGRREHDSIPYRSVGPVTAPEYESRSERYDEQLREKVGYDPEGRTTAEKMAALRRFREAQYQKLADAVYQRRGWTQDGVPTIAKLRELGIDFPDVVDVVRPYQEKE
;
A
#
# COMPACT_ATOMS: atom_id res chain seq x y z
N GLU A 1 2.86 -32.62 -7.24
CA GLU A 1 3.50 -32.72 -8.58
C GLU A 1 3.94 -31.35 -9.07
N LEU A 2 3.05 -30.33 -9.13
CA LEU A 2 3.36 -28.98 -9.64
C LEU A 2 4.56 -28.31 -8.93
N LEU A 3 4.63 -28.37 -7.59
CA LEU A 3 5.77 -27.86 -6.83
C LEU A 3 7.09 -28.52 -7.22
N HIS A 4 7.07 -29.83 -7.50
CA HIS A 4 8.26 -30.53 -7.98
C HIS A 4 8.65 -30.09 -9.39
N GLN A 5 7.69 -29.86 -10.27
CA GLN A 5 7.96 -29.32 -11.60
C GLN A 5 8.54 -27.90 -11.53
N MET A 6 8.01 -27.05 -10.64
CA MET A 6 8.56 -25.71 -10.39
C MET A 6 10.01 -25.79 -9.90
N ALA A 7 10.28 -26.66 -8.92
CA ALA A 7 11.62 -26.83 -8.37
C ALA A 7 12.64 -27.37 -9.40
N ARG A 8 12.20 -28.21 -10.35
CA ARG A 8 13.05 -28.76 -11.41
C ARG A 8 13.11 -27.89 -12.66
N GLY A 9 12.26 -26.86 -12.78
CA GLY A 9 12.15 -26.03 -13.98
C GLY A 9 11.66 -26.82 -15.20
N GLU A 10 10.65 -27.66 -15.05
CA GLU A 10 10.12 -28.54 -16.11
C GLU A 10 8.58 -28.44 -16.23
N GLY A 11 8.06 -28.81 -17.39
CA GLY A 11 6.63 -28.91 -17.64
C GLY A 11 5.87 -27.64 -17.33
N PHE A 12 4.69 -27.77 -16.74
CA PHE A 12 3.83 -26.65 -16.36
C PHE A 12 4.42 -25.81 -15.21
N GLY A 13 5.36 -26.39 -14.45
CA GLY A 13 6.09 -25.68 -13.40
C GLY A 13 6.88 -24.47 -13.90
N LEU A 14 7.34 -24.47 -15.16
CA LEU A 14 8.00 -23.32 -15.79
C LEU A 14 7.06 -22.10 -15.86
N ILE A 15 5.78 -22.32 -16.15
CA ILE A 15 4.79 -21.23 -16.23
C ILE A 15 4.44 -20.72 -14.83
N PHE A 16 4.14 -21.64 -13.91
CA PHE A 16 3.80 -21.28 -12.53
C PHE A 16 4.91 -20.56 -11.78
N GLY A 17 6.16 -20.95 -12.04
CA GLY A 17 7.32 -20.32 -11.45
C GLY A 17 7.58 -18.86 -11.88
N LEU A 18 6.87 -18.37 -12.90
CA LEU A 18 7.00 -17.00 -13.39
C LEU A 18 6.16 -15.98 -12.59
N GLY A 19 5.26 -16.43 -11.73
CA GLY A 19 4.36 -15.59 -10.94
C GLY A 19 3.11 -15.13 -11.71
N VAL A 20 2.12 -14.61 -10.96
CA VAL A 20 0.76 -14.31 -11.44
C VAL A 20 0.73 -13.37 -12.64
N ARG A 21 1.54 -12.31 -12.65
CA ARG A 21 1.55 -11.35 -13.77
C ARG A 21 1.86 -12.03 -15.10
N ARG A 22 2.96 -12.78 -15.14
CA ARG A 22 3.39 -13.44 -16.38
C ARG A 22 2.48 -14.63 -16.74
N MET A 23 1.97 -15.32 -15.74
CA MET A 23 0.95 -16.36 -16.00
C MET A 23 -0.26 -15.81 -16.73
N LYS A 24 -0.82 -14.66 -16.33
CA LYS A 24 -1.95 -14.02 -17.00
C LYS A 24 -1.67 -13.79 -18.50
N GLU A 25 -0.50 -13.25 -18.80
CA GLU A 25 -0.07 -12.98 -20.18
C GLU A 25 0.06 -14.27 -21.02
N ILE A 26 0.68 -15.30 -20.44
CA ILE A 26 0.86 -16.60 -21.09
C ILE A 26 -0.48 -17.28 -21.30
N PHE A 27 -1.35 -17.31 -20.28
CA PHE A 27 -2.66 -17.94 -20.38
C PHE A 27 -3.55 -17.25 -21.43
N ALA A 28 -3.52 -15.92 -21.50
CA ALA A 28 -4.24 -15.18 -22.53
C ALA A 28 -3.71 -15.51 -23.95
N ARG A 29 -2.38 -15.54 -24.10
CA ARG A 29 -1.76 -15.71 -25.43
C ARG A 29 -1.78 -17.15 -25.94
N GLU A 30 -1.48 -18.12 -25.05
CA GLU A 30 -1.18 -19.50 -25.45
C GLU A 30 -2.31 -20.49 -25.17
N TYR A 31 -3.15 -20.19 -24.19
CA TYR A 31 -4.22 -21.09 -23.74
C TYR A 31 -5.63 -20.53 -23.99
N GLY A 32 -5.75 -19.39 -24.68
CA GLY A 32 -7.06 -18.82 -25.03
C GLY A 32 -7.84 -18.29 -23.80
N GLY A 33 -7.16 -17.96 -22.72
CA GLY A 33 -7.81 -17.37 -21.55
C GLY A 33 -8.33 -15.96 -21.83
N ASP A 34 -9.53 -15.65 -21.33
CA ASP A 34 -10.09 -14.31 -21.41
C ASP A 34 -9.23 -13.31 -20.58
N PRO A 35 -8.60 -12.31 -21.20
CA PRO A 35 -7.74 -11.35 -20.49
C PRO A 35 -8.47 -10.60 -19.37
N ALA A 36 -9.76 -10.26 -19.54
CA ALA A 36 -10.53 -9.56 -18.52
C ALA A 36 -10.78 -10.43 -17.29
N PHE A 37 -11.13 -11.70 -17.51
CA PHE A 37 -11.29 -12.68 -16.45
C PHE A 37 -9.96 -12.94 -15.72
N LEU A 38 -8.88 -13.13 -16.46
CA LEU A 38 -7.55 -13.35 -15.86
C LEU A 38 -7.08 -12.13 -15.06
N GLN A 39 -7.38 -10.93 -15.53
CA GLN A 39 -7.07 -9.70 -14.81
C GLN A 39 -7.88 -9.57 -13.50
N ASP A 40 -9.12 -10.03 -13.50
CA ASP A 40 -9.96 -10.02 -12.30
C ASP A 40 -9.46 -11.00 -11.24
N ILE A 41 -9.19 -12.26 -11.62
CA ILE A 41 -8.79 -13.31 -10.65
C ILE A 41 -7.32 -13.23 -10.26
N GLY A 42 -6.46 -12.80 -11.16
CA GLY A 42 -5.01 -12.74 -10.97
C GLY A 42 -4.58 -11.51 -10.18
N MET A 43 -4.78 -11.53 -8.87
CA MET A 43 -4.45 -10.40 -8.00
C MET A 43 -2.95 -10.21 -7.87
N GLU A 44 -2.43 -9.17 -8.47
CA GLU A 44 -1.04 -8.76 -8.35
C GLU A 44 -0.90 -7.23 -8.44
N ALA A 45 0.17 -6.70 -7.89
CA ALA A 45 0.61 -5.34 -8.11
C ALA A 45 2.14 -5.30 -8.09
N LYS A 46 2.75 -4.40 -8.83
CA LYS A 46 4.22 -4.27 -8.92
C LYS A 46 4.93 -5.56 -9.36
N GLY A 47 4.21 -6.49 -10.03
CA GLY A 47 4.74 -7.78 -10.47
C GLY A 47 4.79 -8.87 -9.40
N MET A 48 4.24 -8.62 -8.22
CA MET A 48 4.16 -9.57 -7.12
C MET A 48 2.71 -9.93 -6.82
N GLU A 49 2.50 -11.14 -6.35
CA GLU A 49 1.20 -11.61 -5.89
C GLU A 49 0.68 -10.74 -4.74
N TYR A 50 -0.61 -10.47 -4.78
CA TYR A 50 -1.29 -9.72 -3.73
C TYR A 50 -1.48 -10.61 -2.52
N SER A 51 -1.09 -10.13 -1.33
CA SER A 51 -1.25 -10.89 -0.09
C SER A 51 -2.74 -11.13 0.23
N GLU A 52 -3.03 -12.22 0.93
CA GLU A 52 -4.37 -12.80 1.06
C GLU A 52 -5.35 -12.03 1.96
N TYR A 53 -4.94 -10.91 2.57
CA TYR A 53 -5.83 -10.10 3.42
C TYR A 53 -6.92 -9.40 2.62
N VAL A 54 -8.09 -9.27 3.23
CA VAL A 54 -9.24 -8.59 2.63
C VAL A 54 -9.02 -7.09 2.63
N THR A 55 -8.69 -6.53 1.47
CA THR A 55 -8.41 -5.09 1.31
C THR A 55 -9.62 -4.28 0.86
N LYS A 56 -10.59 -4.90 0.17
CA LYS A 56 -11.70 -4.21 -0.49
C LYS A 56 -12.62 -3.39 0.43
N GLU A 57 -12.62 -3.65 1.72
CA GLU A 57 -13.50 -2.99 2.68
C GLU A 57 -12.79 -1.89 3.50
N SER A 58 -11.48 -1.74 3.34
CA SER A 58 -10.68 -0.78 4.08
C SER A 58 -9.81 0.06 3.15
N LEU A 59 -10.04 1.36 3.14
CA LEU A 59 -9.24 2.31 2.38
C LEU A 59 -7.79 2.37 2.88
N ALA A 60 -7.59 2.29 4.21
CA ALA A 60 -6.25 2.27 4.79
C ALA A 60 -5.46 1.02 4.38
N VAL A 61 -6.11 -0.15 4.39
CA VAL A 61 -5.47 -1.39 3.97
C VAL A 61 -5.17 -1.38 2.47
N GLN A 62 -6.06 -0.82 1.63
CA GLN A 62 -5.78 -0.59 0.21
C GLN A 62 -4.52 0.25 0.02
N GLY A 63 -4.41 1.35 0.77
CA GLY A 63 -3.22 2.21 0.76
C GLY A 63 -1.96 1.48 1.24
N GLY A 64 -2.07 0.70 2.32
CA GLY A 64 -0.97 -0.10 2.86
C GLY A 64 -0.41 -1.12 1.89
N TYR A 65 -1.23 -1.60 0.95
CA TYR A 65 -0.80 -2.55 -0.09
C TYR A 65 -0.36 -1.86 -1.38
N GLY A 66 -1.08 -0.83 -1.82
CA GLY A 66 -0.80 -0.18 -3.10
C GLY A 66 0.37 0.80 -3.05
N LEU A 67 0.55 1.52 -1.93
CA LEU A 67 1.56 2.57 -1.78
C LEU A 67 2.89 2.10 -1.18
N THR A 68 3.06 0.79 -0.99
CA THR A 68 4.33 0.20 -0.50
C THR A 68 5.41 0.25 -1.58
N LEU A 69 6.67 0.25 -1.15
CA LEU A 69 7.80 0.24 -2.08
C LEU A 69 8.16 -1.17 -2.57
N LYS A 70 7.88 -2.20 -1.79
CA LYS A 70 8.29 -3.57 -2.07
C LYS A 70 7.29 -4.31 -2.95
N GLY A 71 6.02 -4.26 -2.59
CA GLY A 71 4.96 -5.03 -3.25
C GLY A 71 3.69 -5.08 -2.40
N PRO A 72 2.62 -5.68 -2.90
CA PRO A 72 1.30 -5.62 -2.31
C PRO A 72 1.15 -6.55 -1.09
N GLN A 73 1.76 -6.17 0.02
CA GLN A 73 1.75 -6.91 1.27
C GLN A 73 1.63 -5.96 2.48
N HIS A 74 1.25 -6.51 3.63
CA HIS A 74 1.00 -5.75 4.86
C HIS A 74 2.27 -5.33 5.63
N ASP A 75 3.43 -5.66 5.13
CA ASP A 75 4.73 -5.52 5.79
C ASP A 75 5.11 -4.07 6.16
N GLU A 76 4.73 -3.11 5.33
CA GLU A 76 5.04 -1.70 5.60
C GLU A 76 3.97 -0.98 6.43
N ALA A 77 2.71 -1.34 6.26
CA ALA A 77 1.59 -0.73 6.98
C ALA A 77 0.43 -1.72 7.12
N TRP A 78 0.43 -2.48 8.20
CA TRP A 78 -0.68 -3.37 8.51
C TRP A 78 -1.74 -2.65 9.33
N LEU A 79 -2.69 -2.04 8.65
CA LEU A 79 -3.69 -1.15 9.25
C LEU A 79 -5.06 -1.81 9.45
N ILE A 80 -5.15 -3.12 9.27
CA ILE A 80 -6.45 -3.81 9.31
C ILE A 80 -7.13 -3.71 10.67
N PHE A 81 -6.37 -3.87 11.76
CA PHE A 81 -6.90 -3.75 13.12
C PHE A 81 -7.27 -2.30 13.42
N MET A 82 -6.42 -1.35 13.09
CA MET A 82 -6.64 0.07 13.34
C MET A 82 -7.84 0.63 12.58
N ASP A 83 -8.08 0.17 11.34
CA ASP A 83 -9.17 0.68 10.50
C ASP A 83 -10.47 -0.10 10.69
N MET A 84 -10.42 -1.43 10.68
CA MET A 84 -11.62 -2.27 10.59
C MET A 84 -12.10 -2.82 11.93
N VAL A 85 -11.19 -3.03 12.88
CA VAL A 85 -11.53 -3.68 14.17
C VAL A 85 -11.66 -2.63 15.27
N ASN A 86 -10.63 -1.83 15.51
CA ASN A 86 -10.56 -0.92 16.63
C ASN A 86 -11.05 0.50 16.30
N ASN A 87 -11.25 0.82 15.01
CA ASN A 87 -11.60 2.17 14.54
C ASN A 87 -10.66 3.28 15.04
N GLN A 88 -9.38 2.99 15.12
CA GLN A 88 -8.33 3.91 15.63
C GLN A 88 -7.95 5.00 14.63
N ILE A 89 -8.20 4.78 13.34
CA ILE A 89 -7.94 5.75 12.26
C ILE A 89 -9.24 6.06 11.50
N PRO A 90 -10.26 6.65 12.17
CA PRO A 90 -11.60 6.78 11.62
C PRO A 90 -11.68 7.77 10.45
N THR A 91 -10.85 8.82 10.45
CA THR A 91 -10.91 9.85 9.43
C THR A 91 -10.02 9.54 8.23
N PHE A 92 -10.28 10.23 7.11
CA PHE A 92 -9.42 10.15 5.93
C PHE A 92 -8.00 10.66 6.23
N ALA A 93 -7.89 11.72 7.02
CA ALA A 93 -6.60 12.31 7.41
C ALA A 93 -5.77 11.34 8.26
N ASP A 94 -6.39 10.65 9.21
CA ASP A 94 -5.72 9.64 10.04
C ASP A 94 -5.19 8.48 9.19
N LYS A 95 -5.96 8.02 8.19
CA LYS A 95 -5.53 6.96 7.28
C LYS A 95 -4.30 7.38 6.44
N ALA A 96 -4.32 8.61 5.94
CA ALA A 96 -3.19 9.15 5.18
C ALA A 96 -1.95 9.34 6.07
N GLU A 97 -2.14 9.77 7.31
CA GLU A 97 -1.05 9.91 8.28
C GLU A 97 -0.46 8.55 8.67
N ALA A 98 -1.28 7.56 8.97
CA ALA A 98 -0.82 6.22 9.29
C ALA A 98 0.00 5.60 8.13
N LEU A 99 -0.43 5.83 6.88
CA LEU A 99 0.27 5.37 5.68
C LEU A 99 1.59 6.12 5.40
N HIS A 100 1.79 7.26 6.01
CA HIS A 100 3.08 7.95 6.01
C HIS A 100 3.97 7.47 7.17
N TYR A 101 3.40 7.38 8.37
CA TYR A 101 4.13 7.13 9.61
C TYR A 101 4.61 5.68 9.78
N PHE A 102 3.74 4.70 9.57
CA PHE A 102 4.08 3.28 9.80
C PHE A 102 5.20 2.76 8.89
N PRO A 103 5.25 3.08 7.58
CA PRO A 103 6.36 2.66 6.73
C PRO A 103 7.74 3.12 7.21
N MET A 104 7.82 4.26 7.91
CA MET A 104 9.07 4.76 8.46
C MET A 104 9.59 3.84 9.57
N TRP A 105 8.73 3.45 10.51
CA TRP A 105 9.11 2.50 11.56
C TRP A 105 9.41 1.11 11.02
N ARG A 106 8.64 0.66 10.04
CA ARG A 106 8.92 -0.63 9.38
C ARG A 106 10.25 -0.62 8.63
N THR A 107 10.62 0.52 8.06
CA THR A 107 11.94 0.72 7.46
C THR A 107 13.03 0.68 8.52
N TRP A 108 12.83 1.36 9.66
CA TRP A 108 13.78 1.32 10.78
C TRP A 108 14.04 -0.11 11.28
N PHE A 109 12.99 -0.92 11.41
CA PHE A 109 13.12 -2.34 11.72
C PHE A 109 14.00 -3.07 10.70
N GLY A 110 13.76 -2.84 9.42
CA GLY A 110 14.54 -3.43 8.34
C GLY A 110 16.01 -3.02 8.38
N LEU A 111 16.30 -1.75 8.69
CA LEU A 111 17.67 -1.22 8.82
C LEU A 111 18.45 -1.87 9.95
N ASN A 112 17.77 -2.23 11.02
CA ASN A 112 18.39 -2.81 12.22
C ASN A 112 18.30 -4.35 12.28
N GLY A 113 17.81 -5.00 11.23
CA GLY A 113 17.68 -6.46 11.17
C GLY A 113 16.63 -7.03 12.12
N LEU A 114 15.67 -6.21 12.56
CA LEU A 114 14.63 -6.61 13.50
C LEU A 114 13.47 -7.31 12.80
N CYS A 115 12.89 -8.31 13.48
CA CYS A 115 11.71 -8.98 13.00
C CYS A 115 10.47 -8.08 13.15
N LYS A 116 9.77 -7.84 12.04
CA LYS A 116 8.59 -6.97 12.03
C LYS A 116 7.35 -7.58 12.69
N ILE A 117 7.34 -8.88 12.94
CA ILE A 117 6.20 -9.55 13.58
C ILE A 117 6.02 -9.16 15.06
N ILE A 118 7.08 -8.68 15.69
CA ILE A 118 7.03 -8.18 17.08
C ILE A 118 6.65 -6.69 17.14
N TRP A 119 6.59 -6.02 16.01
CA TRP A 119 6.01 -4.69 15.92
C TRP A 119 4.52 -4.77 16.27
N ASN A 120 4.06 -3.85 17.09
CA ASN A 120 2.68 -3.82 17.51
C ASN A 120 1.77 -3.37 16.37
N ASP A 121 1.32 -4.33 15.60
CA ASP A 121 0.15 -4.18 14.75
C ASP A 121 -1.13 -4.25 15.58
N VAL A 122 -0.99 -4.61 16.85
CA VAL A 122 -2.06 -4.56 17.85
C VAL A 122 -1.82 -3.33 18.72
N GLU A 123 -2.50 -2.26 18.36
CA GLU A 123 -2.48 -1.04 19.13
C GLU A 123 -3.40 -1.17 20.34
N PRO A 124 -3.05 -0.54 21.48
CA PRO A 124 -3.98 -0.42 22.59
C PRO A 124 -5.29 0.24 22.14
N GLU A 125 -6.41 -0.27 22.63
CA GLU A 125 -7.74 0.28 22.27
C GLU A 125 -7.82 1.77 22.59
N GLU A 126 -7.16 2.20 23.67
CA GLU A 126 -7.10 3.58 24.11
C GLU A 126 -6.40 4.51 23.09
N ASN A 127 -5.61 3.97 22.18
CA ASN A 127 -4.90 4.78 21.18
C ASN A 127 -5.87 5.53 20.26
N ALA A 128 -7.08 5.03 20.05
CA ALA A 128 -8.13 5.74 19.32
C ALA A 128 -8.55 7.07 19.99
N LEU A 129 -8.33 7.19 21.29
CA LEU A 129 -8.64 8.38 22.10
C LEU A 129 -7.47 9.35 22.21
N SER A 130 -6.30 8.99 21.66
CA SER A 130 -5.12 9.86 21.69
C SER A 130 -5.27 11.03 20.72
N PRO A 131 -4.53 12.14 20.94
CA PRO A 131 -4.50 13.26 20.00
C PRO A 131 -3.98 12.90 18.61
N GLU A 132 -3.19 11.83 18.50
CA GLU A 132 -2.60 11.33 17.25
C GLU A 132 -2.87 9.82 17.08
N PRO A 133 -4.13 9.41 16.86
CA PRO A 133 -4.51 8.00 16.84
C PRO A 133 -3.87 7.21 15.68
N ALA A 134 -3.39 7.91 14.66
CA ALA A 134 -2.65 7.32 13.54
C ALA A 134 -1.18 6.99 13.88
N LYS A 135 -0.72 7.29 15.07
CA LYS A 135 0.65 7.06 15.53
C LYS A 135 0.66 6.17 16.75
N VAL A 136 1.84 5.61 17.05
CA VAL A 136 2.08 4.72 18.19
C VAL A 136 3.02 5.44 19.15
N PRO A 137 2.50 6.24 20.11
CA PRO A 137 3.35 7.12 20.90
C PRO A 137 4.26 6.37 21.88
N GLU A 138 3.79 5.31 22.51
CA GLU A 138 4.49 4.67 23.63
C GLU A 138 5.49 3.59 23.21
N HIS A 139 5.12 2.77 22.24
CA HIS A 139 5.97 1.64 21.82
C HIS A 139 7.30 2.06 21.22
N VAL A 140 7.34 3.22 20.58
CA VAL A 140 8.55 3.72 19.91
C VAL A 140 9.54 4.40 20.85
N ASP A 141 9.14 4.74 22.07
CA ASP A 141 10.05 5.34 23.06
C ASP A 141 11.21 4.41 23.41
N HIS A 142 10.96 3.12 23.49
CA HIS A 142 11.98 2.13 23.79
C HIS A 142 13.03 1.97 22.70
N TYR A 143 12.70 2.29 21.44
CA TYR A 143 13.65 2.10 20.31
C TYR A 143 14.83 3.04 20.38
N THR A 144 14.67 4.25 20.94
CA THR A 144 15.78 5.18 21.17
C THR A 144 16.75 4.59 22.19
N HIS A 145 16.24 4.00 23.26
CA HIS A 145 17.05 3.35 24.29
C HIS A 145 17.78 2.12 23.77
N PHE A 146 17.11 1.28 22.96
CA PHE A 146 17.75 0.12 22.33
C PHE A 146 18.87 0.54 21.38
N PHE A 147 18.61 1.56 20.55
CA PHE A 147 19.61 2.08 19.63
C PHE A 147 20.82 2.66 20.38
N ALA A 148 20.59 3.47 21.40
CA ALA A 148 21.65 4.04 22.25
C ALA A 148 22.44 2.95 22.97
N GLY A 149 21.76 1.95 23.55
CA GLY A 149 22.39 0.83 24.26
C GLY A 149 23.30 -0.01 23.38
N VAL A 150 22.97 -0.19 22.11
CA VAL A 150 23.78 -0.97 21.15
C VAL A 150 24.90 -0.14 20.51
N THR A 151 24.61 1.13 20.17
CA THR A 151 25.54 1.95 19.38
C THR A 151 26.36 2.93 20.22
N GLY A 152 25.98 3.16 21.47
CA GLY A 152 26.56 4.20 22.33
C GLY A 152 26.18 5.64 21.91
N ARG A 153 25.18 5.80 21.01
CA ARG A 153 24.75 7.10 20.49
C ARG A 153 23.35 7.44 20.97
N GLU A 154 23.24 8.52 21.71
CA GLU A 154 21.94 9.09 22.07
C GLU A 154 21.23 9.60 20.81
N VAL A 155 19.96 9.25 20.66
CA VAL A 155 19.10 9.65 19.55
C VAL A 155 17.69 9.95 20.05
N THR A 156 17.02 10.83 19.32
CA THR A 156 15.58 11.09 19.49
C THR A 156 14.75 10.19 18.59
N LYS A 157 13.45 10.09 18.83
CA LYS A 157 12.52 9.42 17.90
C LYS A 157 12.60 10.02 16.50
N GLN A 158 12.74 11.34 16.41
CA GLN A 158 12.85 12.02 15.11
C GLN A 158 14.13 11.62 14.36
N ASP A 159 15.26 11.47 15.04
CA ASP A 159 16.49 10.99 14.41
C ASP A 159 16.31 9.60 13.79
N LEU A 160 15.56 8.70 14.46
CA LEU A 160 15.25 7.36 13.93
C LEU A 160 14.33 7.43 12.71
N LEU A 161 13.32 8.31 12.75
CA LEU A 161 12.43 8.55 11.62
C LEU A 161 13.18 9.14 10.42
N ASP A 162 14.06 10.12 10.66
CA ASP A 162 14.86 10.76 9.62
C ASP A 162 15.80 9.77 8.92
N MET A 163 16.43 8.85 9.69
CA MET A 163 17.22 7.76 9.10
C MET A 163 16.36 6.89 8.18
N SER A 164 15.17 6.56 8.62
CA SER A 164 14.25 5.71 7.87
C SER A 164 13.71 6.42 6.63
N GLU A 165 13.39 7.69 6.75
CA GLU A 165 12.86 8.49 5.65
C GLU A 165 13.88 8.66 4.52
N LYS A 166 15.17 8.84 4.86
CA LYS A 166 16.27 8.85 3.89
C LYS A 166 16.28 7.56 3.08
N VAL A 167 16.28 6.42 3.76
CA VAL A 167 16.33 5.11 3.10
C VAL A 167 15.06 4.85 2.31
N TYR A 168 13.89 5.19 2.83
CA TYR A 168 12.62 5.00 2.14
C TYR A 168 12.56 5.79 0.84
N ASN A 169 12.96 7.05 0.86
CA ASN A 169 13.04 7.87 -0.35
C ASN A 169 14.10 7.34 -1.32
N PHE A 170 15.27 6.92 -0.84
CA PHE A 170 16.29 6.32 -1.68
C PHE A 170 15.80 5.03 -2.35
N GLN A 171 15.07 4.18 -1.64
CA GLN A 171 14.43 2.98 -2.21
C GLN A 171 13.43 3.34 -3.32
N ARG A 172 12.65 4.43 -3.14
CA ARG A 172 11.75 4.91 -4.18
C ARG A 172 12.49 5.34 -5.45
N VAL A 173 13.59 6.06 -5.30
CA VAL A 173 14.44 6.46 -6.43
C VAL A 173 15.09 5.24 -7.09
N PHE A 174 15.53 4.27 -6.29
CA PHE A 174 16.06 3.01 -6.82
C PHE A 174 15.00 2.26 -7.66
N ASN A 175 13.77 2.14 -7.15
CA ASN A 175 12.67 1.54 -7.89
C ASN A 175 12.41 2.30 -9.21
N LEU A 176 12.45 3.63 -9.18
CA LEU A 176 12.26 4.46 -10.37
C LEU A 176 13.33 4.20 -11.42
N ARG A 177 14.60 4.07 -11.01
CA ARG A 177 15.72 3.70 -11.89
C ARG A 177 15.54 2.31 -12.51
N MET A 178 14.88 1.40 -11.80
CA MET A 178 14.55 0.05 -12.28
C MET A 178 13.29 0.00 -13.15
N GLY A 179 12.66 1.15 -13.44
CA GLY A 179 11.44 1.24 -14.26
C GLY A 179 10.13 1.13 -13.48
N PHE A 180 10.19 1.21 -12.15
CA PHE A 180 9.03 1.20 -11.25
C PHE A 180 9.01 2.49 -10.41
N GLY A 181 8.04 2.62 -9.49
CA GLY A 181 8.09 3.76 -8.56
C GLY A 181 7.42 5.02 -9.10
N ARG A 182 6.36 4.86 -9.90
CA ARG A 182 5.44 5.93 -10.30
C ARG A 182 4.03 5.58 -9.84
N ARG A 183 3.12 6.55 -9.92
CA ARG A 183 1.70 6.37 -9.56
C ARG A 183 1.05 5.16 -10.24
N GLU A 184 1.34 4.91 -11.49
CA GLU A 184 0.81 3.76 -12.25
C GLU A 184 1.18 2.41 -11.62
N HIS A 185 2.30 2.36 -10.91
CA HIS A 185 2.76 1.17 -10.19
C HIS A 185 2.18 1.07 -8.77
N ASP A 186 1.63 2.17 -8.24
CA ASP A 186 0.97 2.22 -6.93
C ASP A 186 -0.54 1.94 -7.06
N SER A 187 -0.90 1.07 -7.98
CA SER A 187 -2.27 0.63 -8.21
C SER A 187 -2.63 -0.58 -7.34
N ILE A 188 -3.93 -0.76 -7.13
CA ILE A 188 -4.49 -1.94 -6.48
C ILE A 188 -5.26 -2.78 -7.50
N PRO A 189 -5.31 -4.11 -7.34
CA PRO A 189 -6.04 -4.98 -8.27
C PRO A 189 -7.53 -4.67 -8.31
N TYR A 190 -8.15 -4.97 -9.43
CA TYR A 190 -9.58 -4.75 -9.66
C TYR A 190 -10.45 -5.34 -8.54
N ARG A 191 -10.14 -6.58 -8.10
CA ARG A 191 -10.87 -7.29 -7.04
C ARG A 191 -10.69 -6.66 -5.66
N SER A 192 -9.64 -5.89 -5.44
CA SER A 192 -9.35 -5.20 -4.17
C SER A 192 -10.16 -3.92 -3.97
N VAL A 193 -10.88 -3.43 -4.98
CA VAL A 193 -11.65 -2.18 -4.89
C VAL A 193 -13.06 -2.41 -4.33
N GLY A 194 -13.69 -3.54 -4.64
CA GLY A 194 -15.06 -3.79 -4.19
C GLY A 194 -15.63 -5.08 -4.73
N PRO A 195 -16.96 -5.30 -4.57
CA PRO A 195 -17.62 -6.48 -5.09
C PRO A 195 -17.47 -6.57 -6.61
N VAL A 196 -17.19 -7.77 -7.11
CA VAL A 196 -16.93 -8.03 -8.54
C VAL A 196 -18.06 -8.81 -9.21
N THR A 197 -18.95 -9.45 -8.43
CA THR A 197 -20.10 -10.18 -8.93
C THR A 197 -21.39 -9.70 -8.25
N ALA A 198 -22.52 -9.87 -8.94
CA ALA A 198 -23.83 -9.54 -8.35
C ALA A 198 -24.12 -10.33 -7.06
N PRO A 199 -23.90 -11.66 -7.00
CA PRO A 199 -24.07 -12.39 -5.76
C PRO A 199 -23.19 -11.89 -4.60
N GLU A 200 -21.98 -11.43 -4.88
CA GLU A 200 -21.12 -10.84 -3.85
C GLU A 200 -21.72 -9.52 -3.31
N TYR A 201 -22.21 -8.66 -4.20
CA TYR A 201 -22.88 -7.42 -3.78
C TYR A 201 -24.13 -7.74 -2.96
N GLU A 202 -24.98 -8.62 -3.47
CA GLU A 202 -26.27 -8.98 -2.87
C GLU A 202 -26.12 -9.61 -1.49
N SER A 203 -25.06 -10.38 -1.27
CA SER A 203 -24.76 -10.97 0.05
C SER A 203 -24.48 -9.93 1.14
N ARG A 204 -24.20 -8.68 0.76
CA ARG A 204 -23.90 -7.54 1.66
C ARG A 204 -24.60 -6.26 1.21
N SER A 205 -25.75 -6.41 0.55
CA SER A 205 -26.47 -5.30 -0.08
C SER A 205 -26.82 -4.18 0.90
N GLU A 206 -27.28 -4.50 2.10
CA GLU A 206 -27.60 -3.52 3.13
C GLU A 206 -26.43 -2.56 3.40
N ARG A 207 -25.26 -3.10 3.66
CA ARG A 207 -24.02 -2.34 3.91
C ARG A 207 -23.60 -1.50 2.69
N TYR A 208 -23.71 -2.06 1.50
CA TYR A 208 -23.29 -1.35 0.30
C TYR A 208 -24.30 -0.28 -0.12
N ASP A 209 -25.58 -0.53 0.04
CA ASP A 209 -26.65 0.43 -0.21
C ASP A 209 -26.58 1.61 0.79
N GLU A 210 -26.28 1.35 2.06
CA GLU A 210 -26.01 2.39 3.05
C GLU A 210 -24.78 3.23 2.65
N GLN A 211 -23.69 2.60 2.27
CA GLN A 211 -22.51 3.32 1.79
C GLN A 211 -22.77 4.18 0.56
N LEU A 212 -23.60 3.70 -0.38
CA LEU A 212 -24.03 4.47 -1.54
C LEU A 212 -24.83 5.71 -1.14
N ARG A 213 -25.76 5.60 -0.18
CA ARG A 213 -26.54 6.75 0.29
C ARG A 213 -25.67 7.74 1.04
N GLU A 214 -24.94 7.27 2.04
CA GLU A 214 -24.25 8.14 3.00
C GLU A 214 -22.94 8.75 2.47
N LYS A 215 -22.14 7.95 1.74
CA LYS A 215 -20.80 8.37 1.32
C LYS A 215 -20.73 8.79 -0.13
N VAL A 216 -21.59 8.24 -0.99
CA VAL A 216 -21.59 8.53 -2.42
C VAL A 216 -22.65 9.58 -2.79
N GLY A 217 -23.72 9.70 -2.00
CA GLY A 217 -24.91 10.50 -2.34
C GLY A 217 -25.68 9.90 -3.52
N TYR A 218 -25.66 8.58 -3.65
CA TYR A 218 -26.34 7.83 -4.71
C TYR A 218 -27.48 7.03 -4.13
N ASP A 219 -28.69 7.27 -4.62
CA ASP A 219 -29.87 6.50 -4.20
C ASP A 219 -29.89 5.12 -4.90
N PRO A 220 -29.77 4.02 -4.13
CA PRO A 220 -29.81 2.68 -4.67
C PRO A 220 -31.22 2.17 -4.99
N GLU A 221 -32.28 2.87 -4.60
CA GLU A 221 -33.66 2.42 -4.82
C GLU A 221 -34.01 2.37 -6.32
N GLY A 222 -34.59 1.27 -6.76
CA GLY A 222 -34.95 1.05 -8.17
C GLY A 222 -33.77 0.84 -9.10
N ARG A 223 -32.53 0.78 -8.60
CA ARG A 223 -31.33 0.55 -9.40
C ARG A 223 -30.99 -0.94 -9.50
N THR A 224 -30.44 -1.33 -10.62
CA THR A 224 -29.91 -2.68 -10.81
C THR A 224 -28.64 -2.89 -9.96
N THR A 225 -28.35 -4.13 -9.59
CA THR A 225 -27.11 -4.48 -8.87
C THR A 225 -25.87 -4.02 -9.64
N ALA A 226 -25.86 -4.10 -10.95
CA ALA A 226 -24.75 -3.64 -11.80
C ALA A 226 -24.52 -2.13 -11.70
N GLU A 227 -25.59 -1.31 -11.72
CA GLU A 227 -25.48 0.14 -11.54
C GLU A 227 -24.94 0.52 -10.17
N LYS A 228 -25.43 -0.16 -9.11
CA LYS A 228 -24.96 0.02 -7.74
C LYS A 228 -23.47 -0.32 -7.60
N MET A 229 -23.06 -1.47 -8.12
CA MET A 229 -21.65 -1.89 -8.14
C MET A 229 -20.76 -0.89 -8.86
N ALA A 230 -21.19 -0.41 -10.01
CA ALA A 230 -20.44 0.58 -10.79
C ALA A 230 -20.30 1.92 -10.06
N ALA A 231 -21.36 2.39 -9.38
CA ALA A 231 -21.34 3.61 -8.59
C ALA A 231 -20.39 3.48 -7.39
N LEU A 232 -20.49 2.37 -6.65
CA LEU A 232 -19.62 2.09 -5.51
C LEU A 232 -18.16 1.99 -5.90
N ARG A 233 -17.85 1.32 -7.01
CA ARG A 233 -16.50 1.18 -7.53
C ARG A 233 -15.89 2.52 -7.90
N ARG A 234 -16.58 3.34 -8.70
CA ARG A 234 -16.09 4.68 -9.06
C ARG A 234 -15.76 5.52 -7.83
N PHE A 235 -16.60 5.47 -6.82
CA PHE A 235 -16.35 6.16 -5.55
C PHE A 235 -15.08 5.66 -4.88
N ARG A 236 -14.92 4.34 -4.71
CA ARG A 236 -13.78 3.74 -4.02
C ARG A 236 -12.47 3.97 -4.77
N GLU A 237 -12.48 3.86 -6.10
CA GLU A 237 -11.32 4.21 -6.94
C GLU A 237 -10.92 5.67 -6.77
N ALA A 238 -11.89 6.58 -6.78
CA ALA A 238 -11.63 8.00 -6.54
C ALA A 238 -11.09 8.27 -5.12
N GLN A 239 -11.59 7.57 -4.10
CA GLN A 239 -11.07 7.68 -2.73
C GLN A 239 -9.63 7.18 -2.64
N TYR A 240 -9.30 6.08 -3.31
CA TYR A 240 -7.93 5.56 -3.36
C TYR A 240 -6.96 6.57 -4.01
N GLN A 241 -7.36 7.19 -5.14
CA GLN A 241 -6.54 8.21 -5.78
C GLN A 241 -6.31 9.43 -4.88
N LYS A 242 -7.35 9.91 -4.20
CA LYS A 242 -7.24 10.99 -3.21
C LYS A 242 -6.31 10.61 -2.04
N LEU A 243 -6.37 9.34 -1.61
CA LEU A 243 -5.48 8.84 -0.55
C LEU A 243 -4.03 8.84 -1.02
N ALA A 244 -3.77 8.40 -2.25
CA ALA A 244 -2.43 8.43 -2.83
C ALA A 244 -1.88 9.87 -2.89
N ASP A 245 -2.69 10.84 -3.34
CA ASP A 245 -2.32 12.26 -3.35
C ASP A 245 -1.94 12.76 -1.94
N ALA A 246 -2.77 12.46 -0.95
CA ALA A 246 -2.54 12.88 0.43
C ALA A 246 -1.28 12.26 1.05
N VAL A 247 -0.97 11.02 0.70
CA VAL A 247 0.25 10.33 1.14
C VAL A 247 1.48 10.86 0.41
N TYR A 248 1.41 11.08 -0.91
CA TYR A 248 2.51 11.67 -1.67
C TYR A 248 2.88 13.06 -1.18
N GLN A 249 1.87 13.90 -0.90
CA GLN A 249 2.10 15.22 -0.33
C GLN A 249 2.87 15.15 0.99
N ARG A 250 2.49 14.24 1.90
CA ARG A 250 3.19 14.03 3.18
C ARG A 250 4.63 13.55 3.01
N ARG A 251 4.87 12.74 1.97
CA ARG A 251 6.21 12.22 1.64
C ARG A 251 7.10 13.23 0.89
N GLY A 252 6.58 14.41 0.54
CA GLY A 252 7.29 15.37 -0.30
C GLY A 252 7.52 14.89 -1.73
N TRP A 253 6.55 14.15 -2.27
CA TRP A 253 6.59 13.57 -3.62
C TRP A 253 5.70 14.37 -4.58
N THR A 254 5.99 14.26 -5.86
CA THR A 254 5.15 14.80 -6.93
C THR A 254 3.80 14.05 -7.00
N GLN A 255 2.84 14.58 -7.74
CA GLN A 255 1.57 13.89 -7.98
C GLN A 255 1.74 12.53 -8.68
N ASP A 256 2.84 12.32 -9.39
CA ASP A 256 3.19 11.02 -9.98
C ASP A 256 3.92 10.07 -9.00
N GLY A 257 4.00 10.44 -7.73
CA GLY A 257 4.58 9.61 -6.68
C GLY A 257 6.11 9.56 -6.70
N VAL A 258 6.78 10.53 -7.31
CA VAL A 258 8.25 10.62 -7.39
C VAL A 258 8.76 11.60 -6.35
N PRO A 259 9.81 11.28 -5.55
CA PRO A 259 10.42 12.22 -4.63
C PRO A 259 10.82 13.52 -5.33
N THR A 260 10.50 14.67 -4.73
CA THR A 260 10.94 15.96 -5.27
C THR A 260 12.43 16.17 -5.00
N ILE A 261 13.11 16.94 -5.86
CA ILE A 261 14.52 17.32 -5.66
C ILE A 261 14.65 18.11 -4.33
N ALA A 262 13.65 18.91 -3.98
CA ALA A 262 13.62 19.62 -2.71
C ALA A 262 13.64 18.64 -1.52
N LYS A 263 12.83 17.58 -1.57
CA LYS A 263 12.80 16.53 -0.53
C LYS A 263 14.10 15.75 -0.45
N LEU A 264 14.70 15.40 -1.58
CA LEU A 264 16.00 14.72 -1.60
C LEU A 264 17.10 15.58 -0.95
N ARG A 265 17.07 16.90 -1.21
CA ARG A 265 18.00 17.85 -0.61
C ARG A 265 17.78 18.00 0.89
N GLU A 266 16.53 18.14 1.33
CA GLU A 266 16.15 18.15 2.75
C GLU A 266 16.71 16.94 3.49
N LEU A 267 16.62 15.76 2.88
CA LEU A 267 17.10 14.51 3.44
C LEU A 267 18.63 14.29 3.29
N GLY A 268 19.34 15.16 2.56
CA GLY A 268 20.78 15.03 2.32
C GLY A 268 21.15 13.81 1.47
N ILE A 269 20.28 13.43 0.54
CA ILE A 269 20.50 12.34 -0.42
C ILE A 269 20.39 12.81 -1.88
N ASP A 270 20.62 14.10 -2.12
CA ASP A 270 20.59 14.73 -3.43
C ASP A 270 21.90 14.53 -4.21
N PHE A 271 22.44 13.33 -4.16
CA PHE A 271 23.61 12.94 -4.97
C PHE A 271 23.30 13.12 -6.45
N PRO A 272 24.29 13.50 -7.30
CA PRO A 272 24.05 13.77 -8.72
C PRO A 272 23.30 12.66 -9.46
N ASP A 273 23.68 11.41 -9.25
CA ASP A 273 23.06 10.23 -9.86
C ASP A 273 21.63 9.96 -9.33
N VAL A 274 21.32 10.33 -8.11
CA VAL A 274 19.98 10.25 -7.51
C VAL A 274 19.08 11.34 -8.11
N VAL A 275 19.59 12.57 -8.19
CA VAL A 275 18.86 13.70 -8.79
C VAL A 275 18.57 13.46 -10.27
N ASP A 276 19.51 12.92 -11.01
CA ASP A 276 19.34 12.65 -12.44
C ASP A 276 18.21 11.65 -12.72
N VAL A 277 17.98 10.68 -11.83
CA VAL A 277 16.86 9.72 -11.93
C VAL A 277 15.50 10.40 -11.76
N VAL A 278 15.38 11.35 -10.84
CA VAL A 278 14.07 11.98 -10.55
C VAL A 278 13.80 13.21 -11.42
N ARG A 279 14.82 13.85 -11.96
CA ARG A 279 14.73 15.10 -12.74
C ARG A 279 13.67 15.08 -13.85
N PRO A 280 13.54 14.01 -14.67
CA PRO A 280 12.53 13.98 -15.74
C PRO A 280 11.09 14.04 -15.26
N TYR A 281 10.84 13.77 -13.98
CA TYR A 281 9.52 13.64 -13.37
C TYR A 281 9.17 14.81 -12.44
N GLN A 282 10.04 15.82 -12.36
CA GLN A 282 9.72 17.02 -11.61
C GLN A 282 8.68 17.85 -12.36
N GLU A 283 7.78 18.50 -11.61
CA GLU A 283 6.88 19.48 -12.20
C GLU A 283 7.70 20.60 -12.83
N LYS A 284 7.29 21.05 -13.99
CA LYS A 284 7.93 22.21 -14.63
C LYS A 284 7.50 23.43 -13.83
N GLU A 285 8.50 24.13 -13.29
CA GLU A 285 8.31 25.46 -12.69
C GLU A 285 7.62 26.43 -13.65
#